data_22bffa9fb66c84b864e278f4c5e73edf
#
_entry.id   22bffa9fb66c84b864e278f4c5e73edf
#
_cell.length_a   1.000
_cell.length_b   1.000
_cell.length_c   1.000
_cell.angle_alpha   90.00
_cell.angle_beta   90.00
_cell.angle_gamma   90.00
#
_symmetry.space_group_name_H-M   'P 1'
#
loop_
_entity.id
_entity.type
_entity.pdbx_description
1 polymer ?
#
loop_
_entity_poly.entity_id
_entity_poly.type
_entity_poly.pdbx_seq_one_letter_code
_entity_poly.pdbx_strand_id
1 'polypeptide(L)'
;MKNAIKKYGRPKQILSDHGTTFYAIESDEREKGLTEFEKFLMKEKIALIVGRVDHPQTNRKVEKFFDIFEKKVRFFNSIDEFMNWYNFIRPHGALDLENSETPAKAYYARLPKREVLTDLSFLESGVK
;
A
#
# COMPACT_ATOMS: atom_id res chain seq x y z
N MET A 1 -9.47 0.88 -3.04
CA MET A 1 -8.91 1.80 -2.02
C MET A 1 -9.86 2.08 -0.85
N LYS A 2 -11.11 2.47 -1.03
CA LYS A 2 -12.07 2.74 0.07
C LYS A 2 -12.13 1.62 1.12
N ASN A 3 -12.19 0.36 0.69
CA ASN A 3 -12.19 -0.80 1.59
C ASN A 3 -10.88 -0.95 2.37
N ALA A 4 -9.75 -0.64 1.75
CA ALA A 4 -8.45 -0.69 2.42
C ALA A 4 -8.33 0.41 3.50
N ILE A 5 -8.79 1.63 3.20
CA ILE A 5 -8.83 2.72 4.17
C ILE A 5 -9.73 2.35 5.36
N LYS A 6 -10.90 1.76 5.09
CA LYS A 6 -11.82 1.32 6.14
C LYS A 6 -11.23 0.21 7.03
N LYS A 7 -10.46 -0.70 6.43
CA LYS A 7 -9.90 -1.87 7.14
C LYS A 7 -8.58 -1.56 7.86
N TYR A 8 -7.73 -0.73 7.26
CA TYR A 8 -6.34 -0.52 7.69
C TYR A 8 -6.00 0.92 8.08
N GLY A 9 -6.99 1.81 8.03
CA GLY A 9 -6.76 3.22 8.27
C GLY A 9 -6.34 3.99 7.02
N ARG A 10 -6.32 5.33 7.16
CA ARG A 10 -5.99 6.26 6.07
C ARG A 10 -4.48 6.47 6.01
N PRO A 11 -3.82 6.20 4.87
CA PRO A 11 -2.41 6.53 4.70
C PRO A 11 -2.23 8.05 4.61
N LYS A 12 -1.07 8.56 5.02
CA LYS A 12 -0.72 9.97 4.85
C LYS A 12 -0.40 10.31 3.40
N GLN A 13 0.24 9.36 2.70
CA GLN A 13 0.74 9.52 1.34
C GLN A 13 0.56 8.24 0.53
N ILE A 14 0.38 8.38 -0.76
CA ILE A 14 0.38 7.28 -1.72
C ILE A 14 1.39 7.61 -2.81
N LEU A 15 2.23 6.63 -3.14
CA LEU A 15 3.12 6.69 -4.27
C LEU A 15 2.48 5.98 -5.45
N SER A 16 2.41 6.62 -6.61
CA SER A 16 1.99 6.01 -7.87
C SER A 16 3.04 6.19 -8.96
N ASP A 17 2.93 5.40 -10.01
CA ASP A 17 3.63 5.65 -11.26
C ASP A 17 2.91 6.75 -12.09
N HIS A 18 3.43 7.02 -13.29
CA HIS A 18 2.85 7.97 -14.25
C HIS A 18 1.65 7.40 -15.04
N GLY A 19 1.02 6.32 -14.58
CA GLY A 19 -0.17 5.77 -15.25
C GLY A 19 -1.28 6.82 -15.36
N THR A 20 -1.83 7.02 -16.55
CA THR A 20 -2.89 8.01 -16.84
C THR A 20 -4.15 7.85 -15.99
N THR A 21 -4.36 6.67 -15.44
CA THR A 21 -5.47 6.39 -14.51
C THR A 21 -5.26 7.07 -13.15
N PHE A 22 -4.01 7.26 -12.73
CA PHE A 22 -3.67 7.75 -11.40
C PHE A 22 -3.24 9.22 -11.41
N TYR A 23 -2.77 9.71 -12.54
CA TYR A 23 -2.23 11.04 -12.67
C TYR A 23 -2.62 11.66 -14.02
N ALA A 24 -3.10 12.90 -13.99
CA ALA A 24 -3.37 13.66 -15.21
C ALA A 24 -2.04 14.10 -15.80
N ILE A 25 -1.68 13.58 -16.99
CA ILE A 25 -0.50 14.03 -17.72
C ILE A 25 -0.79 15.44 -18.25
N GLU A 26 0.12 16.35 -18.03
CA GLU A 26 0.15 17.67 -18.69
C GLU A 26 0.44 17.49 -20.19
N SER A 27 -0.53 17.04 -20.95
CA SER A 27 -0.56 17.21 -22.41
C SER A 27 -1.39 18.45 -22.73
N ASP A 28 -1.26 19.00 -23.93
CA ASP A 28 -1.89 20.26 -24.40
C ASP A 28 -3.43 20.37 -24.20
N GLU A 29 -4.06 19.37 -23.66
CA GLU A 29 -5.45 19.36 -23.21
C GLU A 29 -5.56 19.77 -21.72
N ARG A 30 -5.10 20.95 -21.37
CA ARG A 30 -5.18 21.54 -20.03
C ARG A 30 -6.61 21.73 -19.49
N GLU A 31 -7.64 21.32 -20.20
CA GLU A 31 -9.04 21.38 -19.78
C GLU A 31 -9.55 20.09 -19.13
N LYS A 32 -8.83 18.98 -19.18
CA LYS A 32 -9.19 17.77 -18.43
C LYS A 32 -8.70 17.91 -17.00
N GLY A 33 -9.58 18.35 -16.12
CA GLY A 33 -9.34 18.47 -14.69
C GLY A 33 -8.83 17.16 -14.03
N LEU A 34 -8.59 17.21 -12.73
CA LEU A 34 -8.11 16.10 -11.91
C LEU A 34 -8.80 14.76 -12.24
N THR A 35 -8.05 13.68 -12.26
CA THR A 35 -8.61 12.32 -12.38
C THR A 35 -9.55 12.02 -11.21
N GLU A 36 -10.45 11.08 -11.38
CA GLU A 36 -11.34 10.63 -10.30
C GLU A 36 -10.55 10.09 -9.09
N PHE A 37 -9.38 9.53 -9.35
CA PHE A 37 -8.46 9.09 -8.30
C PHE A 37 -7.87 10.26 -7.51
N GLU A 38 -7.39 11.31 -8.20
CA GLU A 38 -6.88 12.52 -7.55
C GLU A 38 -7.96 13.22 -6.73
N LYS A 39 -9.17 13.37 -7.28
CA LYS A 39 -10.32 13.92 -6.56
C LYS A 39 -10.63 13.12 -5.28
N PHE A 40 -10.58 11.79 -5.37
CA PHE A 40 -10.77 10.92 -4.22
C PHE A 40 -9.69 11.14 -3.16
N LEU A 41 -8.41 11.19 -3.55
CA LEU A 41 -7.30 11.42 -2.63
C LEU A 41 -7.38 12.79 -1.94
N MET A 42 -7.75 13.84 -2.68
CA MET A 42 -7.97 15.17 -2.12
C MET A 42 -9.09 15.16 -1.07
N LYS A 43 -10.21 14.51 -1.38
CA LYS A 43 -11.34 14.36 -0.44
C LYS A 43 -10.92 13.66 0.84
N GLU A 44 -10.12 12.59 0.73
CA GLU A 44 -9.60 11.82 1.85
C GLU A 44 -8.40 12.49 2.53
N LYS A 45 -7.92 13.64 2.04
CA LYS A 45 -6.71 14.34 2.52
C LYS A 45 -5.47 13.45 2.50
N ILE A 46 -5.29 12.71 1.42
CA ILE A 46 -4.14 11.84 1.17
C ILE A 46 -3.25 12.51 0.13
N ALA A 47 -1.96 12.68 0.44
CA ALA A 47 -1.01 13.24 -0.52
C ALA A 47 -0.66 12.22 -1.61
N LEU A 48 -0.72 12.62 -2.88
CA LEU A 48 -0.24 11.82 -4.00
C LEU A 48 1.21 12.20 -4.30
N ILE A 49 2.08 11.21 -4.32
CA ILE A 49 3.47 11.34 -4.77
C ILE A 49 3.58 10.56 -6.08
N VAL A 50 3.90 11.25 -7.16
CA VAL A 50 4.12 10.62 -8.45
C VAL A 50 5.61 10.30 -8.59
N GLY A 51 5.94 9.03 -8.86
CA GLY A 51 7.33 8.58 -9.06
C GLY A 51 7.96 9.31 -10.24
N ARG A 52 9.27 9.62 -10.15
CA ARG A 52 10.00 10.21 -11.29
C ARG A 52 10.16 9.18 -12.40
N VAL A 53 9.99 9.60 -13.65
CA VAL A 53 10.11 8.74 -14.84
C VAL A 53 11.45 8.01 -14.89
N ASP A 54 12.52 8.64 -14.41
CA ASP A 54 13.89 8.12 -14.50
C ASP A 54 14.37 7.34 -13.26
N HIS A 55 13.47 7.04 -12.30
CA HIS A 55 13.82 6.29 -11.10
C HIS A 55 12.99 4.99 -10.95
N PRO A 56 13.29 3.95 -11.73
CA PRO A 56 12.58 2.67 -11.70
C PRO A 56 12.68 1.95 -10.35
N GLN A 57 13.58 2.37 -9.48
CA GLN A 57 13.77 1.77 -8.16
C GLN A 57 12.58 1.97 -7.22
N THR A 58 11.78 3.01 -7.45
CA THR A 58 10.67 3.39 -6.56
C THR A 58 9.55 2.35 -6.55
N ASN A 59 9.30 1.70 -7.69
CA ASN A 59 8.23 0.72 -7.86
C ASN A 59 8.67 -0.75 -7.70
N ARG A 60 9.98 -1.02 -7.58
CA ARG A 60 10.52 -2.39 -7.50
C ARG A 60 9.92 -3.24 -6.38
N LYS A 61 9.56 -2.64 -5.26
CA LYS A 61 8.97 -3.39 -4.12
C LYS A 61 7.57 -3.88 -4.46
N VAL A 62 6.79 -3.03 -5.11
CA VAL A 62 5.43 -3.37 -5.55
C VAL A 62 5.45 -4.35 -6.72
N GLU A 63 6.36 -4.17 -7.67
CA GLU A 63 6.59 -5.12 -8.77
C GLU A 63 6.96 -6.51 -8.24
N LYS A 64 7.85 -6.57 -7.25
CA LYS A 64 8.24 -7.83 -6.61
C LYS A 64 7.08 -8.49 -5.88
N PHE A 65 6.20 -7.72 -5.28
CA PHE A 65 4.98 -8.24 -4.68
C PHE A 65 4.08 -8.86 -5.75
N PHE A 66 3.84 -8.17 -6.88
CA PHE A 66 3.01 -8.69 -7.96
C PHE A 66 3.60 -9.94 -8.62
N ASP A 67 4.93 -10.00 -8.81
CA ASP A 67 5.61 -11.21 -9.29
C ASP A 67 5.34 -12.41 -8.39
N ILE A 68 5.38 -12.23 -7.08
CA ILE A 68 5.07 -13.29 -6.12
C ILE A 68 3.57 -13.62 -6.13
N PHE A 69 2.72 -12.61 -6.22
CA PHE A 69 1.28 -12.78 -6.29
C PHE A 69 0.87 -13.65 -7.49
N GLU A 70 1.30 -13.29 -8.69
CA GLU A 70 0.99 -14.02 -9.92
C GLU A 70 1.45 -15.48 -9.86
N LYS A 71 2.64 -15.72 -9.30
CA LYS A 71 3.20 -17.07 -9.18
C LYS A 71 2.52 -17.94 -8.14
N LYS A 72 1.97 -17.33 -7.07
CA LYS A 72 1.56 -18.07 -5.88
C LYS A 72 0.07 -18.04 -5.60
N VAL A 73 -0.67 -17.02 -6.06
CA VAL A 73 -2.10 -16.84 -5.71
C VAL A 73 -2.95 -18.07 -6.05
N ARG A 74 -2.61 -18.78 -7.12
CA ARG A 74 -3.31 -20.00 -7.57
C ARG A 74 -3.27 -21.17 -6.57
N PHE A 75 -2.39 -21.13 -5.57
CA PHE A 75 -2.28 -22.16 -4.53
C PHE A 75 -3.14 -21.85 -3.29
N PHE A 76 -3.89 -20.76 -3.31
CA PHE A 76 -4.75 -20.31 -2.23
C PHE A 76 -6.20 -20.27 -2.67
N ASN A 77 -7.13 -20.49 -1.75
CA ASN A 77 -8.56 -20.49 -2.06
C ASN A 77 -9.12 -19.05 -2.19
N SER A 78 -8.41 -18.07 -1.66
CA SER A 78 -8.80 -16.67 -1.74
C SER A 78 -7.60 -15.73 -1.70
N ILE A 79 -7.81 -14.48 -2.14
CA ILE A 79 -6.80 -13.43 -2.03
C ILE A 79 -6.48 -13.13 -0.55
N ASP A 80 -7.46 -13.16 0.33
CA ASP A 80 -7.25 -12.92 1.76
C ASP A 80 -6.35 -14.01 2.38
N GLU A 81 -6.51 -15.27 1.98
CA GLU A 81 -5.63 -16.36 2.39
C GLU A 81 -4.20 -16.17 1.91
N PHE A 82 -4.02 -15.79 0.64
CA PHE A 82 -2.71 -15.42 0.11
C PHE A 82 -2.09 -14.24 0.88
N MET A 83 -2.85 -13.18 1.14
CA MET A 83 -2.37 -11.99 1.86
C MET A 83 -1.97 -12.33 3.31
N ASN A 84 -2.73 -13.21 3.96
CA ASN A 84 -2.38 -13.70 5.29
C ASN A 84 -1.06 -14.49 5.28
N TRP A 85 -0.91 -15.40 4.34
CA TRP A 85 0.35 -16.13 4.16
C TRP A 85 1.51 -15.19 3.86
N TYR A 86 1.35 -14.26 2.93
CA TYR A 86 2.41 -13.32 2.53
C TYR A 86 2.88 -12.43 3.68
N ASN A 87 1.95 -11.91 4.47
CA ASN A 87 2.25 -10.95 5.52
C ASN A 87 2.72 -11.60 6.84
N PHE A 88 2.15 -12.73 7.21
CA PHE A 88 2.32 -13.29 8.55
C PHE A 88 3.09 -14.61 8.60
N ILE A 89 3.18 -15.35 7.50
CA ILE A 89 3.77 -16.69 7.49
C ILE A 89 5.08 -16.70 6.69
N ARG A 90 5.10 -16.07 5.53
CA ARG A 90 6.24 -16.11 4.61
C ARG A 90 7.38 -15.22 5.12
N PRO A 91 8.61 -15.77 5.39
CA PRO A 91 9.79 -14.95 5.62
C PRO A 91 10.14 -14.14 4.36
N HIS A 92 10.60 -12.91 4.52
CA HIS A 92 10.89 -12.05 3.39
C HIS A 92 12.40 -11.87 3.21
N GLY A 93 12.93 -12.19 2.02
CA GLY A 93 14.37 -12.22 1.74
C GLY A 93 15.14 -10.90 1.91
N ALA A 94 14.45 -9.75 1.98
CA ALA A 94 15.05 -8.45 2.28
C ALA A 94 14.94 -8.06 3.77
N LEU A 95 14.43 -8.96 4.62
CA LEU A 95 14.32 -8.81 6.06
C LEU A 95 15.26 -9.80 6.74
N ASP A 96 15.16 -9.92 8.05
CA ASP A 96 15.96 -10.86 8.82
C ASP A 96 15.49 -12.32 8.58
N LEU A 97 16.15 -12.98 7.62
CA LEU A 97 15.86 -14.38 7.28
C LEU A 97 16.26 -15.36 8.37
N GLU A 98 17.31 -15.08 9.12
CA GLU A 98 17.80 -15.96 10.19
C GLU A 98 16.73 -16.10 11.28
N ASN A 99 16.04 -15.00 11.59
CA ASN A 99 14.93 -14.96 12.53
C ASN A 99 13.57 -15.13 11.88
N SER A 100 13.51 -15.55 10.61
CA SER A 100 12.26 -15.75 9.87
C SER A 100 11.33 -14.54 9.95
N GLU A 101 11.89 -13.32 9.77
CA GLU A 101 11.13 -12.08 9.86
C GLU A 101 10.13 -11.98 8.71
N THR A 102 8.86 -11.79 9.04
CA THR A 102 7.77 -11.61 8.08
C THR A 102 7.49 -10.13 7.84
N PRO A 103 6.84 -9.75 6.72
CA PRO A 103 6.44 -8.36 6.47
C PRO A 103 5.65 -7.73 7.62
N ALA A 104 4.72 -8.46 8.22
CA ALA A 104 3.94 -7.95 9.36
C ALA A 104 4.80 -7.72 10.60
N LYS A 105 5.67 -8.66 10.96
CA LYS A 105 6.61 -8.46 12.07
C LYS A 105 7.47 -7.22 11.87
N ALA A 106 8.07 -7.07 10.68
CA ALA A 106 8.89 -5.91 10.35
C ALA A 106 8.12 -4.59 10.40
N TYR A 107 6.90 -4.60 9.88
CA TYR A 107 6.03 -3.42 9.87
C TYR A 107 5.72 -2.96 11.29
N TYR A 108 5.18 -3.81 12.13
CA TYR A 108 4.80 -3.45 13.50
C TYR A 108 6.01 -3.12 14.39
N ALA A 109 7.14 -3.79 14.21
CA ALA A 109 8.35 -3.50 14.97
C ALA A 109 8.98 -2.13 14.63
N ARG A 110 8.74 -1.64 13.40
CA ARG A 110 9.32 -0.39 12.89
C ARG A 110 8.36 0.79 12.89
N LEU A 111 7.11 0.59 13.29
CA LEU A 111 6.14 1.68 13.44
C LEU A 111 6.60 2.63 14.55
N PRO A 112 6.52 3.96 14.33
CA PRO A 112 6.70 4.93 15.39
C PRO A 112 5.68 4.67 16.52
N LYS A 113 6.11 4.70 17.77
CA LYS A 113 5.24 4.45 18.93
C LYS A 113 3.95 5.28 18.93
N ARG A 114 4.00 6.50 18.37
CA ARG A 114 2.85 7.41 18.26
C ARG A 114 1.80 6.93 17.25
N GLU A 115 2.19 6.19 16.24
CA GLU A 115 1.27 5.63 15.23
C GLU A 115 0.61 4.35 15.74
N VAL A 116 1.30 3.58 16.56
CA VAL A 116 0.73 2.41 17.24
C VAL A 116 -0.40 2.82 18.19
N LEU A 117 -0.25 3.94 18.91
CA LEU A 117 -1.30 4.46 19.81
C LEU A 117 -2.56 4.94 19.06
N THR A 118 -2.41 5.49 17.85
CA THR A 118 -3.55 5.88 17.01
C THR A 118 -4.28 4.66 16.41
N ASP A 119 -3.57 3.60 16.09
CA ASP A 119 -4.17 2.34 15.62
C ASP A 119 -4.95 1.63 16.75
N LEU A 120 -4.44 1.66 17.97
CA LEU A 120 -5.13 1.07 19.14
C LEU A 120 -6.38 1.86 19.54
N SER A 121 -6.37 3.17 19.42
CA SER A 121 -7.56 4.00 19.71
C SER A 121 -8.70 3.75 18.71
N PHE A 122 -8.38 3.30 17.49
CA PHE A 122 -9.39 2.88 16.51
C PHE A 122 -10.06 1.55 16.88
N LEU A 123 -9.35 0.66 17.55
CA LEU A 123 -9.91 -0.60 18.08
C LEU A 123 -10.85 -0.36 19.27
N GLU A 124 -10.57 0.62 20.10
CA GLU A 124 -11.43 1.00 21.24
C GLU A 124 -12.70 1.75 20.80
N SER A 125 -12.66 2.51 19.69
CA SER A 125 -13.85 3.18 19.14
C SER A 125 -14.81 2.26 18.39
N GLY A 126 -14.41 1.02 18.11
CA GLY A 126 -15.23 -0.02 17.45
C GLY A 126 -16.04 -0.91 18.41
N VAL A 127 -15.93 -0.71 19.71
CA VAL A 127 -16.62 -1.48 20.77
C VAL A 127 -17.68 -0.58 21.45
N LYS A 128 -18.59 -0.07 20.62
CA LYS A 128 -19.86 0.48 21.13
C LYS A 128 -21.00 -0.07 20.34
#